data_d0fe626ab3b353ebb30696e488e3fe81
#
_entry.id   d0fe626ab3b353ebb30696e488e3fe81
#
_cell.length_a   1.000
_cell.length_b   1.000
_cell.length_c   1.000
_cell.angle_alpha   90.00
_cell.angle_beta   90.00
_cell.angle_gamma   90.00
#
_symmetry.space_group_name_H-M   'P 1'
#
loop_
_entity.id
_entity.type
_entity.pdbx_description
1 polymer ?
#
loop_
_entity_poly.entity_id
_entity_poly.type
_entity_poly.pdbx_seq_one_letter_code
_entity_poly.pdbx_strand_id
1 'polypeptide(L)'
;MISECLDRSQHFGVLRGKEQDLAEIGCTAEILTVTKKYPDGRMDIVTEGRARFEVIQLNQERSFLQAEVLYLHDQPEIASKAEIAQALKLHGEIMTLAGAEPEKSSEIDERQLSFHLAGSLPLDLDFKQTLLGMKSEAERLRAIISFFDTILPTMRRTVHVRRKAGGNGHAG
;
A
#
# COMPACT_ATOMS: atom_id res chain seq x y z
N MET A 1 23.39 6.60 3.38
CA MET A 1 22.32 5.66 3.78
C MET A 1 22.10 4.56 2.73
N ILE A 2 21.51 4.83 1.54
CA ILE A 2 21.18 3.76 0.56
C ILE A 2 22.39 2.94 0.14
N SER A 3 23.54 3.56 -0.16
CA SER A 3 24.77 2.82 -0.47
C SER A 3 25.21 1.90 0.69
N GLU A 4 25.11 2.38 1.93
CA GLU A 4 25.43 1.57 3.11
C GLU A 4 24.46 0.38 3.29
N CYS A 5 23.17 0.57 3.00
CA CYS A 5 22.20 -0.52 3.00
C CYS A 5 22.51 -1.57 1.93
N LEU A 6 22.90 -1.14 0.72
CA LEU A 6 23.33 -2.04 -0.36
C LEU A 6 24.59 -2.84 0.02
N ASP A 7 25.61 -2.16 0.56
CA ASP A 7 26.89 -2.77 0.90
C ASP A 7 26.76 -3.82 2.04
N ARG A 8 25.80 -3.62 2.93
CA ARG A 8 25.59 -4.46 4.11
C ARG A 8 24.36 -5.35 4.01
N SER A 9 23.62 -5.32 2.91
CA SER A 9 22.32 -6.03 2.74
C SER A 9 21.37 -5.71 3.91
N GLN A 10 21.27 -4.42 4.26
CA GLN A 10 20.42 -3.95 5.34
C GLN A 10 19.18 -3.28 4.81
N HIS A 11 18.08 -3.38 5.55
CA HIS A 11 16.85 -2.65 5.28
C HIS A 11 16.97 -1.20 5.76
N PHE A 12 16.18 -0.32 5.17
CA PHE A 12 16.00 1.06 5.65
C PHE A 12 14.54 1.32 6.01
N GLY A 13 14.30 2.26 6.93
CA GLY A 13 12.96 2.65 7.35
C GLY A 13 12.35 3.64 6.36
N VAL A 14 11.05 3.46 6.07
CA VAL A 14 10.23 4.41 5.33
C VAL A 14 9.13 4.92 6.27
N LEU A 15 9.08 6.24 6.44
CA LEU A 15 8.07 6.94 7.20
C LEU A 15 7.35 7.95 6.31
N ARG A 16 6.06 8.11 6.51
CA ARG A 16 5.30 9.15 5.85
C ARG A 16 5.57 10.50 6.50
N GLY A 17 6.00 11.49 5.72
CA GLY A 17 6.01 12.89 6.13
C GLY A 17 4.61 13.51 5.97
N LYS A 18 4.17 14.26 6.96
CA LYS A 18 2.93 15.03 6.93
C LYS A 18 3.21 16.45 7.43
N GLU A 19 3.21 17.42 6.52
CA GLU A 19 3.55 18.82 6.82
C GLU A 19 4.89 18.97 7.56
N GLN A 20 4.87 19.15 8.89
CA GLN A 20 6.06 19.29 9.72
C GLN A 20 6.34 18.06 10.59
N ASP A 21 5.47 17.04 10.55
CA ASP A 21 5.55 15.84 11.37
C ASP A 21 5.86 14.59 10.54
N LEU A 22 6.37 13.58 11.22
CA LEU A 22 6.52 12.23 10.69
C LEU A 22 5.45 11.32 11.30
N ALA A 23 4.95 10.37 10.49
CA ALA A 23 4.08 9.35 11.02
C ALA A 23 4.83 8.48 12.05
N GLU A 24 4.15 8.10 13.12
CA GLU A 24 4.72 7.23 14.16
C GLU A 24 4.95 5.80 13.65
N ILE A 25 4.15 5.35 12.68
CA ILE A 25 4.22 4.00 12.13
C ILE A 25 4.77 4.03 10.72
N GLY A 26 5.77 3.19 10.48
CA GLY A 26 6.43 3.01 9.21
C GLY A 26 6.61 1.55 8.83
N CYS A 27 7.36 1.34 7.75
CA CYS A 27 7.72 0.03 7.25
C CYS A 27 9.21 0.00 6.88
N THR A 28 9.90 -1.08 7.21
CA THR A 28 11.24 -1.32 6.65
C THR A 28 11.12 -1.75 5.20
N ALA A 29 12.06 -1.32 4.38
CA ALA A 29 12.14 -1.66 2.97
C ALA A 29 13.48 -2.33 2.66
N GLU A 30 13.40 -3.44 1.94
CA GLU A 30 14.54 -4.12 1.34
C GLU A 30 14.76 -3.61 -0.08
N ILE A 31 16.01 -3.40 -0.48
CA ILE A 31 16.35 -3.01 -1.86
C ILE A 31 16.49 -4.30 -2.68
N LEU A 32 15.54 -4.52 -3.60
CA LEU A 32 15.57 -5.68 -4.49
C LEU A 32 16.54 -5.47 -5.65
N THR A 33 16.56 -4.26 -6.23
CA THR A 33 17.44 -3.94 -7.35
C THR A 33 17.67 -2.44 -7.48
N VAL A 34 18.83 -2.08 -8.04
CA VAL A 34 19.14 -0.72 -8.48
C VAL A 34 18.91 -0.68 -9.99
N THR A 35 17.89 0.04 -10.44
CA THR A 35 17.54 0.13 -11.86
C THR A 35 18.35 1.16 -12.60
N LYS A 36 18.80 2.21 -11.90
CA LYS A 36 19.63 3.26 -12.48
C LYS A 36 20.54 3.94 -11.44
N LYS A 37 21.78 4.22 -11.83
CA LYS A 37 22.71 5.06 -11.06
C LYS A 37 23.00 6.33 -11.87
N TYR A 38 23.02 7.47 -11.20
CA TYR A 38 23.30 8.77 -11.79
C TYR A 38 24.72 9.26 -11.39
N PRO A 39 25.37 10.10 -12.23
CA PRO A 39 26.72 10.61 -11.94
C PRO A 39 26.81 11.44 -10.65
N ASP A 40 25.69 12.04 -10.21
CA ASP A 40 25.59 12.84 -8.99
C ASP A 40 25.34 12.01 -7.71
N GLY A 41 25.35 10.67 -7.82
CA GLY A 41 25.17 9.75 -6.71
C GLY A 41 23.70 9.35 -6.42
N ARG A 42 22.73 9.92 -7.13
CA ARG A 42 21.33 9.46 -7.05
C ARG A 42 21.18 8.07 -7.64
N MET A 43 20.18 7.34 -7.16
CA MET A 43 19.86 6.00 -7.64
C MET A 43 18.35 5.82 -7.72
N ASP A 44 17.87 5.14 -8.77
CA ASP A 44 16.53 4.60 -8.85
C ASP A 44 16.58 3.15 -8.35
N ILE A 45 15.76 2.83 -7.37
CA ILE A 45 15.75 1.53 -6.70
C ILE A 45 14.34 0.96 -6.70
N VAL A 46 14.24 -0.36 -6.82
CA VAL A 46 13.01 -1.12 -6.54
C VAL A 46 13.14 -1.71 -5.15
N THR A 47 12.14 -1.49 -4.34
CA THR A 47 12.13 -1.92 -2.95
C THR A 47 10.88 -2.72 -2.63
N GLU A 48 10.98 -3.58 -1.61
CA GLU A 48 9.85 -4.32 -1.05
C GLU A 48 9.73 -4.04 0.44
N GLY A 49 8.49 -3.76 0.90
CA GLY A 49 8.20 -3.60 2.31
C GLY A 49 8.37 -4.92 3.06
N ARG A 50 9.00 -4.88 4.24
CA ARG A 50 9.27 -6.10 5.03
C ARG A 50 8.56 -6.11 6.36
N ALA A 51 8.94 -5.26 7.28
CA ALA A 51 8.42 -5.26 8.63
C ALA A 51 7.88 -3.89 9.01
N ARG A 52 6.72 -3.86 9.63
CA ARG A 52 6.14 -2.63 10.17
C ARG A 52 6.78 -2.31 11.51
N PHE A 53 6.90 -1.04 11.80
CA PHE A 53 7.46 -0.57 13.07
C PHE A 53 6.77 0.69 13.56
N GLU A 54 6.85 0.91 14.86
CA GLU A 54 6.50 2.14 15.55
C GLU A 54 7.78 2.85 15.97
N VAL A 55 7.87 4.15 15.75
CA VAL A 55 9.02 4.97 16.13
C VAL A 55 8.93 5.28 17.62
N ILE A 56 9.97 4.92 18.36
CA ILE A 56 10.11 5.25 19.79
C ILE A 56 10.87 6.56 19.96
N GLN A 57 11.97 6.70 19.23
CA GLN A 57 12.83 7.88 19.30
C GLN A 57 13.55 8.12 17.98
N LEU A 58 13.63 9.39 17.58
CA LEU A 58 14.41 9.83 16.43
C LEU A 58 15.80 10.29 16.88
N ASN A 59 16.80 9.98 16.06
CA ASN A 59 18.19 10.36 16.28
C ASN A 59 18.77 10.98 14.99
N GLN A 60 19.50 12.10 15.14
CA GLN A 60 20.12 12.84 14.06
C GLN A 60 21.64 12.93 14.16
N GLU A 61 22.28 11.95 14.82
CA GLU A 61 23.73 11.93 14.97
C GLU A 61 24.49 11.69 13.68
N ARG A 62 23.83 11.12 12.66
CA ARG A 62 24.41 10.90 11.32
C ARG A 62 23.85 11.91 10.31
N SER A 63 24.43 11.91 9.11
CA SER A 63 23.94 12.70 7.97
C SER A 63 22.56 12.28 7.44
N PHE A 64 21.96 11.26 8.02
CA PHE A 64 20.60 10.79 7.74
C PHE A 64 19.88 10.45 9.05
N LEU A 65 18.55 10.54 9.02
CA LEU A 65 17.70 10.26 10.16
C LEU A 65 17.80 8.78 10.56
N GLN A 66 17.96 8.54 11.86
CA GLN A 66 17.89 7.21 12.47
C GLN A 66 16.76 7.16 13.49
N ALA A 67 16.25 5.98 13.76
CA ALA A 67 15.21 5.78 14.76
C ALA A 67 15.47 4.54 15.60
N GLU A 68 15.13 4.62 16.88
CA GLU A 68 14.84 3.46 17.69
C GLU A 68 13.39 3.07 17.45
N VAL A 69 13.13 1.80 17.17
CA VAL A 69 11.82 1.33 16.71
C VAL A 69 11.37 0.07 17.44
N LEU A 70 10.06 -0.06 17.59
CA LEU A 70 9.41 -1.28 18.03
C LEU A 70 8.75 -1.96 16.83
N TYR A 71 9.14 -3.20 16.52
CA TYR A 71 8.51 -3.94 15.43
C TYR A 71 7.06 -4.34 15.77
N LEU A 72 6.16 -4.12 14.83
CA LEU A 72 4.76 -4.48 14.97
C LEU A 72 4.53 -5.87 14.38
N HIS A 73 3.93 -6.74 15.19
CA HIS A 73 3.50 -8.06 14.77
C HIS A 73 1.99 -8.14 14.71
N ASP A 74 1.48 -8.85 13.71
CA ASP A 74 0.04 -9.11 13.62
C ASP A 74 -0.41 -10.08 14.71
N GLN A 75 -1.62 -9.85 15.17
CA GLN A 75 -2.35 -10.79 16.00
C GLN A 75 -2.68 -12.06 15.19
N PRO A 76 -2.80 -13.23 15.83
CA PRO A 76 -3.05 -14.49 15.13
C PRO A 76 -4.47 -14.60 14.54
N GLU A 77 -5.28 -13.55 14.62
CA GLU A 77 -6.65 -13.53 14.07
C GLU A 77 -6.59 -13.65 12.53
N ILE A 78 -7.23 -14.71 12.02
CA ILE A 78 -7.31 -14.97 10.58
C ILE A 78 -8.66 -14.48 10.08
N ALA A 79 -8.65 -13.77 8.95
CA ALA A 79 -9.88 -13.38 8.28
C ALA A 79 -10.68 -14.63 7.84
N SER A 80 -11.99 -14.55 7.91
CA SER A 80 -12.86 -15.62 7.44
C SER A 80 -12.79 -15.75 5.91
N LYS A 81 -13.01 -16.95 5.38
CA LYS A 81 -13.09 -17.18 3.93
C LYS A 81 -14.13 -16.29 3.24
N ALA A 82 -15.19 -15.94 3.95
CA ALA A 82 -16.24 -15.05 3.45
C ALA A 82 -15.73 -13.60 3.29
N GLU A 83 -14.99 -13.08 4.28
CA GLU A 83 -14.35 -11.75 4.22
C GLU A 83 -13.30 -11.67 3.10
N ILE A 84 -12.47 -12.71 2.98
CA ILE A 84 -11.47 -12.80 1.89
C ILE A 84 -12.18 -12.78 0.52
N ALA A 85 -13.19 -13.63 0.32
CA ALA A 85 -13.92 -13.70 -0.94
C ALA A 85 -14.64 -12.38 -1.26
N GLN A 86 -15.22 -11.71 -0.27
CA GLN A 86 -15.87 -10.42 -0.44
C GLN A 86 -14.86 -9.34 -0.83
N ALA A 87 -13.74 -9.24 -0.15
CA ALA A 87 -12.69 -8.26 -0.44
C ALA A 87 -12.15 -8.42 -1.88
N LEU A 88 -11.84 -9.65 -2.29
CA LEU A 88 -11.38 -9.96 -3.63
C LEU A 88 -12.42 -9.62 -4.70
N LYS A 89 -13.70 -9.93 -4.45
CA LYS A 89 -14.79 -9.61 -5.38
C LYS A 89 -14.92 -8.09 -5.59
N LEU A 90 -14.96 -7.31 -4.50
CA LEU A 90 -15.09 -5.86 -4.57
C LEU A 90 -13.88 -5.21 -5.23
N HIS A 91 -12.66 -5.70 -4.90
CA HIS A 91 -11.42 -5.25 -5.54
C HIS A 91 -11.45 -5.50 -7.05
N GLY A 92 -11.80 -6.72 -7.49
CA GLY A 92 -11.91 -7.07 -8.91
C GLY A 92 -12.92 -6.19 -9.66
N GLU A 93 -14.03 -5.81 -9.01
CA GLU A 93 -15.00 -4.87 -9.59
C GLU A 93 -14.41 -3.47 -9.75
N ILE A 94 -13.69 -2.96 -8.74
CA ILE A 94 -13.01 -1.66 -8.81
C ILE A 94 -11.98 -1.66 -9.94
N MET A 95 -11.15 -2.70 -10.06
CA MET A 95 -10.16 -2.83 -11.13
C MET A 95 -10.82 -2.80 -12.50
N THR A 96 -11.91 -3.56 -12.67
CA THR A 96 -12.69 -3.59 -13.93
C THR A 96 -13.26 -2.22 -14.26
N LEU A 97 -13.84 -1.50 -13.28
CA LEU A 97 -14.37 -0.14 -13.48
C LEU A 97 -13.28 0.89 -13.78
N ALA A 98 -12.07 0.66 -13.26
CA ALA A 98 -10.88 1.48 -13.55
C ALA A 98 -10.26 1.16 -14.93
N GLY A 99 -10.71 0.11 -15.62
CA GLY A 99 -10.15 -0.33 -16.90
C GLY A 99 -8.83 -1.09 -16.76
N ALA A 100 -8.54 -1.63 -15.57
CA ALA A 100 -7.39 -2.47 -15.30
C ALA A 100 -7.80 -3.95 -15.24
N GLU A 101 -6.88 -4.83 -15.63
CA GLU A 101 -7.10 -6.26 -15.44
C GLU A 101 -6.85 -6.64 -13.97
N PRO A 102 -7.76 -7.41 -13.35
CA PRO A 102 -7.52 -7.90 -12.00
C PRO A 102 -6.32 -8.88 -12.00
N GLU A 103 -5.38 -8.63 -11.10
CA GLU A 103 -4.26 -9.55 -10.90
C GLU A 103 -4.76 -10.93 -10.43
N LYS A 104 -4.07 -11.97 -10.88
CA LYS A 104 -4.37 -13.34 -10.42
C LYS A 104 -3.92 -13.48 -8.97
N SER A 105 -4.86 -13.58 -8.07
CA SER A 105 -4.64 -13.68 -6.62
C SER A 105 -4.04 -14.99 -6.12
N SER A 106 -3.63 -15.90 -7.03
CA SER A 106 -3.24 -17.27 -6.67
C SER A 106 -1.91 -17.43 -5.92
N GLU A 107 -1.14 -16.35 -5.75
CA GLU A 107 0.17 -16.37 -5.07
C GLU A 107 0.24 -15.44 -3.85
N ILE A 108 -0.88 -14.82 -3.46
CA ILE A 108 -0.89 -13.84 -2.37
C ILE A 108 -1.06 -14.57 -1.05
N ASP A 109 -0.16 -14.30 -0.09
CA ASP A 109 -0.34 -14.76 1.29
C ASP A 109 -1.61 -14.13 1.89
N GLU A 110 -2.55 -14.97 2.32
CA GLU A 110 -3.82 -14.53 2.94
C GLU A 110 -3.60 -13.63 4.15
N ARG A 111 -2.44 -13.70 4.81
CA ARG A 111 -2.06 -12.85 5.95
C ARG A 111 -1.66 -11.43 5.55
N GLN A 112 -1.39 -11.19 4.27
CA GLN A 112 -0.98 -9.90 3.71
C GLN A 112 -1.90 -9.41 2.61
N LEU A 113 -3.03 -10.08 2.40
CA LEU A 113 -3.97 -9.78 1.35
C LEU A 113 -4.44 -8.32 1.40
N SER A 114 -4.72 -7.79 2.60
CA SER A 114 -5.13 -6.39 2.78
C SER A 114 -4.12 -5.39 2.24
N PHE A 115 -2.83 -5.61 2.48
CA PHE A 115 -1.77 -4.73 1.97
C PHE A 115 -1.63 -4.83 0.46
N HIS A 116 -1.78 -6.02 -0.10
CA HIS A 116 -1.75 -6.21 -1.55
C HIS A 116 -2.93 -5.47 -2.21
N LEU A 117 -4.16 -5.65 -1.73
CA LEU A 117 -5.35 -4.97 -2.26
C LEU A 117 -5.24 -3.45 -2.13
N ALA A 118 -4.74 -2.95 -1.01
CA ALA A 118 -4.53 -1.52 -0.80
C ALA A 118 -3.37 -0.96 -1.64
N GLY A 119 -2.33 -1.77 -1.90
CA GLY A 119 -1.16 -1.40 -2.70
C GLY A 119 -1.49 -1.21 -4.16
N SER A 120 -2.31 -2.08 -4.74
CA SER A 120 -2.68 -2.10 -6.16
C SER A 120 -3.63 -0.97 -6.58
N LEU A 121 -4.20 -0.23 -5.63
CA LEU A 121 -5.15 0.85 -5.90
C LEU A 121 -4.60 2.22 -5.47
N PRO A 122 -4.96 3.31 -6.19
CA PRO A 122 -4.60 4.67 -5.83
C PRO A 122 -5.46 5.20 -4.68
N LEU A 123 -5.45 4.48 -3.55
CA LEU A 123 -6.19 4.86 -2.35
C LEU A 123 -5.52 6.06 -1.67
N ASP A 124 -6.32 6.78 -0.90
CA ASP A 124 -5.84 7.89 -0.06
C ASP A 124 -4.73 7.44 0.91
N LEU A 125 -3.71 8.30 1.07
CA LEU A 125 -2.56 7.96 1.91
C LEU A 125 -2.89 7.91 3.41
N ASP A 126 -3.89 8.67 3.88
CA ASP A 126 -4.32 8.60 5.28
C ASP A 126 -5.00 7.26 5.56
N PHE A 127 -5.79 6.76 4.59
CA PHE A 127 -6.38 5.43 4.69
C PHE A 127 -5.31 4.33 4.67
N LYS A 128 -4.33 4.40 3.77
CA LYS A 128 -3.20 3.46 3.72
C LYS A 128 -2.39 3.48 5.02
N GLN A 129 -2.16 4.67 5.59
CA GLN A 129 -1.48 4.82 6.87
C GLN A 129 -2.27 4.21 8.04
N THR A 130 -3.61 4.36 8.03
CA THR A 130 -4.50 3.71 9.01
C THR A 130 -4.38 2.19 8.94
N LEU A 131 -4.43 1.61 7.74
CA LEU A 131 -4.25 0.17 7.55
C LEU A 131 -2.88 -0.31 8.04
N LEU A 132 -1.83 0.48 7.80
CA LEU A 132 -0.48 0.14 8.25
C LEU A 132 -0.38 -0.01 9.77
N GLY A 133 -1.17 0.76 10.53
CA GLY A 133 -1.22 0.72 12.00
C GLY A 133 -2.05 -0.42 12.58
N MET A 134 -2.97 -0.99 11.82
CA MET A 134 -3.83 -2.09 12.31
C MET A 134 -3.03 -3.38 12.50
N LYS A 135 -3.25 -4.09 13.62
CA LYS A 135 -2.52 -5.30 13.99
C LYS A 135 -3.28 -6.60 13.68
N SER A 136 -4.41 -6.55 12.98
CA SER A 136 -5.20 -7.72 12.56
C SER A 136 -5.50 -7.67 11.08
N GLU A 137 -5.19 -8.76 10.35
CA GLU A 137 -5.55 -8.90 8.94
C GLU A 137 -7.05 -8.85 8.74
N ALA A 138 -7.81 -9.47 9.64
CA ALA A 138 -9.27 -9.45 9.58
C ALA A 138 -9.83 -8.03 9.74
N GLU A 139 -9.28 -7.22 10.66
CA GLU A 139 -9.68 -5.82 10.81
C GLU A 139 -9.33 -5.00 9.56
N ARG A 140 -8.14 -5.17 9.00
CA ARG A 140 -7.73 -4.49 7.77
C ARG A 140 -8.66 -4.83 6.60
N LEU A 141 -9.00 -6.11 6.41
CA LEU A 141 -9.91 -6.53 5.34
C LEU A 141 -11.32 -5.97 5.54
N ARG A 142 -11.86 -5.94 6.78
CA ARG A 142 -13.15 -5.31 7.06
C ARG A 142 -13.14 -3.81 6.74
N ALA A 143 -12.05 -3.11 7.08
CA ALA A 143 -11.89 -1.69 6.74
C ALA A 143 -11.85 -1.47 5.21
N ILE A 144 -11.13 -2.32 4.47
CA ILE A 144 -11.07 -2.29 3.01
C ILE A 144 -12.43 -2.57 2.38
N ILE A 145 -13.15 -3.60 2.85
CA ILE A 145 -14.50 -3.94 2.37
C ILE A 145 -15.43 -2.74 2.56
N SER A 146 -15.46 -2.16 3.76
CA SER A 146 -16.28 -0.99 4.06
C SER A 146 -15.93 0.21 3.16
N PHE A 147 -14.66 0.44 2.91
CA PHE A 147 -14.19 1.50 2.01
C PHE A 147 -14.64 1.24 0.56
N PHE A 148 -14.47 0.02 0.07
CA PHE A 148 -14.89 -0.37 -1.28
C PHE A 148 -16.40 -0.24 -1.48
N ASP A 149 -17.19 -0.67 -0.52
CA ASP A 149 -18.65 -0.52 -0.53
C ASP A 149 -19.08 0.96 -0.61
N THR A 150 -18.28 1.86 0.00
CA THR A 150 -18.56 3.30 -0.03
C THR A 150 -18.24 3.92 -1.39
N ILE A 151 -17.15 3.53 -2.05
CA ILE A 151 -16.70 4.17 -3.31
C ILE A 151 -17.36 3.58 -4.56
N LEU A 152 -17.70 2.28 -4.56
CA LEU A 152 -18.24 1.57 -5.71
C LEU A 152 -19.50 2.21 -6.33
N PRO A 153 -20.51 2.66 -5.55
CA PRO A 153 -21.69 3.32 -6.13
C PRO A 153 -21.34 4.55 -6.97
N THR A 154 -20.37 5.33 -6.48
CA THR A 154 -19.91 6.54 -7.19
C THR A 154 -19.15 6.18 -8.47
N MET A 155 -18.25 5.19 -8.42
CA MET A 155 -17.51 4.71 -9.59
C MET A 155 -18.45 4.17 -10.66
N ARG A 156 -19.45 3.35 -10.30
CA ARG A 156 -20.46 2.83 -11.22
C ARG A 156 -21.22 3.96 -11.94
N ARG A 157 -21.63 5.00 -11.19
CA ARG A 157 -22.31 6.17 -11.76
C ARG A 157 -21.42 6.90 -12.77
N THR A 158 -20.16 7.15 -12.40
CA THR A 158 -19.20 7.86 -13.26
C THR A 158 -18.97 7.12 -14.57
N VAL A 159 -18.76 5.81 -14.53
CA VAL A 159 -18.57 4.97 -15.73
C VAL A 159 -19.83 4.97 -16.59
N HIS A 160 -21.01 4.86 -15.97
CA HIS A 160 -22.29 4.89 -16.69
C HIS A 160 -22.50 6.22 -17.44
N VAL A 161 -22.22 7.36 -16.80
CA VAL A 161 -22.32 8.69 -17.42
C VAL A 161 -21.35 8.83 -18.59
N ARG A 162 -20.08 8.41 -18.40
CA ARG A 162 -19.08 8.45 -19.48
C ARG A 162 -19.48 7.62 -20.69
N ARG A 163 -20.03 6.42 -20.50
CA ARG A 163 -20.52 5.56 -21.59
C ARG A 163 -21.67 6.21 -22.36
N LYS A 164 -22.61 6.85 -21.67
CA LYS A 164 -23.72 7.58 -22.32
C LYS A 164 -23.24 8.80 -23.09
N ALA A 165 -22.31 9.58 -22.57
CA ALA A 165 -21.74 10.74 -23.23
C ALA A 165 -20.95 10.38 -24.50
N GLY A 166 -20.19 9.27 -24.47
CA GLY A 166 -19.43 8.78 -25.63
C GLY A 166 -20.30 8.13 -26.72
N GLY A 167 -21.49 7.62 -26.37
CA GLY A 167 -22.42 6.99 -27.34
C GLY A 167 -23.25 7.97 -28.17
N ASN A 168 -23.36 9.25 -27.79
CA ASN A 168 -24.17 10.25 -28.52
C ASN A 168 -23.39 11.04 -29.59
N GLY A 169 -22.14 10.64 -29.90
CA GLY A 169 -21.26 11.34 -30.84
C GLY A 169 -21.29 10.85 -32.31
N HIS A 170 -22.11 9.87 -32.68
CA HIS A 170 -22.21 9.35 -34.05
C HIS A 170 -23.67 9.29 -34.52
N ALA A 171 -24.27 10.46 -34.68
CA ALA A 171 -25.45 10.64 -35.50
C ALA A 171 -25.35 12.02 -36.15
N GLY A 172 -24.73 12.07 -37.33
CA GLY A 172 -24.62 13.22 -38.18
C GLY A 172 -23.89 12.86 -39.46
#